data_0decf9a96cd08df0a4842e1949e4b2dc
#
_entry.id   0decf9a96cd08df0a4842e1949e4b2dc
#
_cell.length_a   1.000
_cell.length_b   1.000
_cell.length_c   1.000
_cell.angle_alpha   90.00
_cell.angle_beta   90.00
_cell.angle_gamma   90.00
#
_symmetry.space_group_name_H-M   'P 1'
#
loop_
_entity.id
_entity.type
_entity.pdbx_description
1 polymer ?
#
loop_
_entity_poly.entity_id
_entity_poly.type
_entity_poly.pdbx_seq_one_letter_code
_entity_poly.pdbx_strand_id
1 'polypeptide(L)'
;STLKGIGPTYMDKTGRNGMRVGDLELENWKEKYDALTAKHIKMLEFFDVQVEYNLKELEAEFCRGIDKLKTLQFIDSEEFLNQAIKDKKTILAEGAQGSLLDIDFGTYPFVTSSNTTAAGACTGLGVAPNRIGEVFGIFKAYTTRVGSGPFPTELFDEDGATMAKVGHEFGATTGRPRRCGWLDLVALKYAVDVNGVTQLMMMKGDVLSGFDTLKIST
;
A
#
# COMPACT_ATOMS: atom_id res chain seq x y z
N SER A 1 -5.82 10.20 -4.96
CA SER A 1 -4.78 10.35 -3.93
C SER A 1 -5.38 10.27 -2.54
N THR A 2 -4.63 9.71 -1.59
CA THR A 2 -5.04 9.66 -0.16
C THR A 2 -4.69 10.94 0.58
N LEU A 3 -3.90 11.82 -0.01
CA LEU A 3 -3.39 13.08 0.59
C LEU A 3 -2.67 12.87 1.95
N LYS A 4 -1.99 11.74 2.10
CA LYS A 4 -1.23 11.37 3.32
C LYS A 4 0.29 11.48 3.14
N GLY A 5 0.76 12.19 2.11
CA GLY A 5 2.18 12.46 1.87
C GLY A 5 3.00 11.29 1.32
N ILE A 6 2.36 10.17 0.95
CA ILE A 6 3.09 8.96 0.50
C ILE A 6 3.89 9.23 -0.78
N GLY A 7 3.29 9.90 -1.79
CA GLY A 7 3.99 10.23 -3.03
C GLY A 7 5.27 11.03 -2.83
N PRO A 8 5.21 12.22 -2.17
CA PRO A 8 6.40 13.01 -1.86
C PRO A 8 7.47 12.25 -1.06
N THR A 9 7.05 11.42 -0.09
CA THR A 9 7.99 10.60 0.70
C THR A 9 8.73 9.57 -0.18
N TYR A 10 8.05 8.92 -1.13
CA TYR A 10 8.72 8.02 -2.08
C TYR A 10 9.61 8.78 -3.08
N MET A 11 9.24 9.98 -3.49
CA MET A 11 10.13 10.86 -4.26
C MET A 11 11.42 11.13 -3.50
N ASP A 12 11.34 11.46 -2.23
CA ASP A 12 12.51 11.69 -1.38
C ASP A 12 13.34 10.42 -1.17
N LYS A 13 12.69 9.28 -0.95
CA LYS A 13 13.35 7.98 -0.86
C LYS A 13 14.16 7.67 -2.11
N THR A 14 13.54 7.77 -3.29
CA THR A 14 14.19 7.49 -4.58
C THR A 14 15.25 8.54 -4.92
N GLY A 15 15.02 9.80 -4.56
CA GLY A 15 15.97 10.89 -4.66
C GLY A 15 17.14 10.81 -3.65
N ARG A 16 17.13 9.84 -2.73
CA ARG A 16 18.15 9.58 -1.72
C ARG A 16 18.36 10.71 -0.72
N ASN A 17 17.34 11.50 -0.48
CA ASN A 17 17.35 12.61 0.48
C ASN A 17 16.25 12.49 1.56
N GLY A 18 15.48 11.41 1.53
CA GLY A 18 14.47 11.12 2.54
C GLY A 18 15.08 10.76 3.90
N MET A 19 14.33 11.03 4.96
CA MET A 19 14.67 10.56 6.31
C MET A 19 14.42 9.04 6.43
N ARG A 20 15.30 8.38 7.17
CA ARG A 20 15.18 6.98 7.56
C ARG A 20 14.92 6.89 9.06
N VAL A 21 14.35 5.77 9.51
CA VAL A 21 14.10 5.55 10.95
C VAL A 21 15.41 5.65 11.75
N GLY A 22 16.51 5.08 11.25
CA GLY A 22 17.81 5.19 11.89
C GLY A 22 18.36 6.62 12.01
N ASP A 23 17.94 7.55 11.15
CA ASP A 23 18.33 8.97 11.33
C ASP A 23 17.87 9.54 12.67
N LEU A 24 16.79 9.01 13.24
CA LEU A 24 16.22 9.47 14.51
C LEU A 24 17.11 9.17 15.73
N GLU A 25 18.10 8.31 15.58
CA GLU A 25 19.09 7.99 16.60
C GLU A 25 20.29 8.99 16.58
N LEU A 26 20.41 9.76 15.52
CA LEU A 26 21.46 10.77 15.38
C LEU A 26 21.11 12.05 16.16
N GLU A 27 22.09 12.68 16.79
CA GLU A 27 21.89 13.93 17.53
C GLU A 27 21.38 15.07 16.62
N ASN A 28 21.79 15.07 15.36
CA ASN A 28 21.46 16.10 14.39
C ASN A 28 20.31 15.73 13.44
N TRP A 29 19.46 14.76 13.78
CA TRP A 29 18.33 14.35 12.94
C TRP A 29 17.40 15.51 12.55
N LYS A 30 17.30 16.52 13.45
CA LYS A 30 16.44 17.68 13.21
C LYS A 30 16.93 18.55 12.06
N GLU A 31 18.22 18.66 11.84
CA GLU A 31 18.79 19.42 10.70
C GLU A 31 18.33 18.82 9.37
N LYS A 32 18.30 17.48 9.27
CA LYS A 32 17.79 16.76 8.09
C LYS A 32 16.29 16.98 7.91
N TYR A 33 15.54 16.95 8.99
CA TYR A 33 14.10 17.24 8.98
C TYR A 33 13.86 18.68 8.50
N ASP A 34 14.55 19.67 9.05
CA ASP A 34 14.40 21.09 8.69
C ASP A 34 14.73 21.32 7.21
N ALA A 35 15.78 20.68 6.69
CA ALA A 35 16.18 20.77 5.29
C ALA A 35 15.10 20.19 4.35
N LEU A 36 14.49 19.05 4.72
CA LEU A 36 13.39 18.44 3.95
C LEU A 36 12.13 19.30 4.01
N THR A 37 11.79 19.82 5.17
CA THR A 37 10.64 20.72 5.36
C THR A 37 10.80 21.96 4.48
N ALA A 38 11.96 22.61 4.53
CA ALA A 38 12.27 23.80 3.71
C ALA A 38 12.18 23.49 2.21
N LYS A 39 12.64 22.32 1.77
CA LYS A 39 12.52 21.85 0.37
C LYS A 39 11.06 21.76 -0.05
N HIS A 40 10.21 21.10 0.74
CA HIS A 40 8.80 20.92 0.41
C HIS A 40 8.00 22.22 0.47
N ILE A 41 8.32 23.13 1.39
CA ILE A 41 7.72 24.48 1.41
C ILE A 41 8.03 25.21 0.11
N LYS A 42 9.29 25.22 -0.34
CA LYS A 42 9.67 25.83 -1.62
C LYS A 42 8.95 25.19 -2.82
N MET A 43 8.69 23.88 -2.78
CA MET A 43 7.91 23.23 -3.83
C MET A 43 6.44 23.70 -3.83
N LEU A 44 5.83 23.88 -2.67
CA LEU A 44 4.47 24.44 -2.58
C LEU A 44 4.41 25.88 -3.12
N GLU A 45 5.38 26.70 -2.78
CA GLU A 45 5.52 28.08 -3.31
C GLU A 45 5.68 28.08 -4.84
N PHE A 46 6.54 27.19 -5.37
CA PHE A 46 6.77 27.08 -6.81
C PHE A 46 5.51 26.68 -7.60
N PHE A 47 4.69 25.81 -7.04
CA PHE A 47 3.43 25.38 -7.66
C PHE A 47 2.24 26.31 -7.35
N ASP A 48 2.48 27.44 -6.68
CA ASP A 48 1.43 28.39 -6.24
C ASP A 48 0.26 27.71 -5.51
N VAL A 49 0.58 26.72 -4.68
CA VAL A 49 -0.41 25.97 -3.94
C VAL A 49 -0.76 26.72 -2.66
N GLN A 50 -1.96 27.27 -2.63
CA GLN A 50 -2.52 27.91 -1.43
C GLN A 50 -3.14 26.86 -0.52
N VAL A 51 -2.42 26.44 0.51
CA VAL A 51 -2.92 25.50 1.53
C VAL A 51 -2.78 26.16 2.89
N GLU A 52 -3.90 26.26 3.59
CA GLU A 52 -3.87 26.67 5.00
C GLU A 52 -3.40 25.47 5.86
N TYR A 53 -2.30 25.66 6.55
CA TYR A 53 -1.78 24.71 7.52
C TYR A 53 -1.03 25.40 8.65
N ASN A 54 -1.10 24.82 9.83
CA ASN A 54 -0.29 25.27 10.96
C ASN A 54 0.96 24.39 11.09
N LEU A 55 2.06 24.83 10.49
CA LEU A 55 3.32 24.07 10.49
C LEU A 55 3.79 23.73 11.92
N LYS A 56 3.63 24.63 12.87
CA LYS A 56 4.05 24.39 14.27
C LYS A 56 3.28 23.27 14.95
N GLU A 57 1.95 23.19 14.70
CA GLU A 57 1.13 22.10 15.23
C GLU A 57 1.47 20.76 14.60
N LEU A 58 1.64 20.73 13.27
CA LEU A 58 2.03 19.52 12.53
C LEU A 58 3.42 19.03 12.97
N GLU A 59 4.36 19.95 13.16
CA GLU A 59 5.70 19.63 13.66
C GLU A 59 5.65 19.09 15.09
N ALA A 60 4.84 19.70 15.97
CA ALA A 60 4.68 19.22 17.34
C ALA A 60 4.05 17.82 17.38
N GLU A 61 3.09 17.53 16.50
CA GLU A 61 2.52 16.19 16.36
C GLU A 61 3.56 15.19 15.85
N PHE A 62 4.31 15.56 14.84
CA PHE A 62 5.40 14.73 14.31
C PHE A 62 6.45 14.40 15.37
N CYS A 63 6.89 15.40 16.14
CA CYS A 63 7.85 15.20 17.23
C CYS A 63 7.32 14.25 18.31
N ARG A 64 6.03 14.38 18.71
CA ARG A 64 5.40 13.41 19.63
C ARG A 64 5.39 11.99 19.04
N GLY A 65 5.19 11.86 17.72
CA GLY A 65 5.30 10.59 17.01
C GLY A 65 6.70 10.00 17.09
N ILE A 66 7.73 10.84 16.90
CA ILE A 66 9.14 10.43 17.06
C ILE A 66 9.44 9.97 18.48
N ASP A 67 9.01 10.72 19.49
CA ASP A 67 9.20 10.31 20.90
C ASP A 67 8.58 8.94 21.17
N LYS A 68 7.40 8.67 20.58
CA LYS A 68 6.78 7.35 20.67
C LYS A 68 7.60 6.29 19.93
N LEU A 69 8.10 6.56 18.72
CA LEU A 69 8.94 5.62 17.98
C LEU A 69 10.23 5.27 18.75
N LYS A 70 10.86 6.23 19.39
CA LYS A 70 12.07 6.00 20.21
C LYS A 70 11.86 5.11 21.42
N THR A 71 10.62 4.81 21.81
CA THR A 71 10.33 3.79 22.83
C THR A 71 10.35 2.37 22.30
N LEU A 72 10.43 2.19 20.98
CA LEU A 72 10.49 0.89 20.31
C LEU A 72 11.96 0.52 20.03
N GLN A 73 12.21 -0.77 19.90
CA GLN A 73 13.51 -1.25 19.47
C GLN A 73 13.65 -1.10 17.97
N PHE A 74 14.65 -0.34 17.50
CA PHE A 74 15.03 -0.30 16.10
C PHE A 74 15.94 -1.48 15.79
N ILE A 75 15.78 -2.03 14.60
CA ILE A 75 16.55 -3.20 14.13
C ILE A 75 17.03 -2.97 12.69
N ASP A 76 18.12 -3.61 12.33
CA ASP A 76 18.47 -3.84 10.93
C ASP A 76 17.66 -5.04 10.44
N SER A 77 16.60 -4.76 9.65
CA SER A 77 15.61 -5.76 9.28
C SER A 77 16.21 -6.92 8.48
N GLU A 78 17.14 -6.62 7.59
CA GLU A 78 17.86 -7.62 6.78
C GLU A 78 18.69 -8.57 7.64
N GLU A 79 19.40 -8.07 8.65
CA GLU A 79 20.18 -8.91 9.56
C GLU A 79 19.26 -9.77 10.43
N PHE A 80 18.30 -9.12 11.08
CA PHE A 80 17.34 -9.76 11.99
C PHE A 80 16.55 -10.88 11.31
N LEU A 81 16.00 -10.62 10.11
CA LEU A 81 15.19 -11.60 9.40
C LEU A 81 16.02 -12.73 8.78
N ASN A 82 17.18 -12.42 8.24
CA ASN A 82 18.07 -13.47 7.73
C ASN A 82 18.57 -14.39 8.85
N GLN A 83 18.80 -13.86 10.06
CA GLN A 83 19.13 -14.70 11.22
C GLN A 83 17.93 -15.56 11.63
N ALA A 84 16.71 -14.98 11.68
CA ALA A 84 15.50 -15.75 11.97
C ALA A 84 15.25 -16.90 10.97
N ILE A 85 15.56 -16.68 9.68
CA ILE A 85 15.50 -17.73 8.65
C ILE A 85 16.54 -18.84 8.91
N LYS A 86 17.79 -18.48 9.27
CA LYS A 86 18.81 -19.46 9.64
C LYS A 86 18.39 -20.29 10.86
N ASP A 87 17.73 -19.65 11.81
CA ASP A 87 17.18 -20.28 13.02
C ASP A 87 15.88 -21.07 12.74
N LYS A 88 15.49 -21.20 11.47
CA LYS A 88 14.27 -21.92 11.01
C LYS A 88 12.97 -21.40 11.62
N LYS A 89 12.88 -20.13 11.92
CA LYS A 89 11.65 -19.50 12.39
C LYS A 89 10.69 -19.32 11.22
N THR A 90 9.40 -19.48 11.50
CA THR A 90 8.32 -19.16 10.54
C THR A 90 8.13 -17.65 10.50
N ILE A 91 8.15 -17.09 9.28
CA ILE A 91 7.98 -15.66 9.04
C ILE A 91 6.79 -15.49 8.10
N LEU A 92 5.85 -14.63 8.49
CA LEU A 92 4.76 -14.19 7.62
C LEU A 92 5.05 -12.75 7.17
N ALA A 93 5.20 -12.56 5.86
CA ALA A 93 5.30 -11.24 5.26
C ALA A 93 3.93 -10.81 4.74
N GLU A 94 3.39 -9.73 5.30
CA GLU A 94 2.12 -9.16 4.88
C GLU A 94 2.37 -7.93 4.00
N GLY A 95 1.86 -7.96 2.76
CA GLY A 95 1.87 -6.83 1.86
C GLY A 95 0.68 -5.89 2.11
N ALA A 96 0.66 -4.79 1.37
CA ALA A 96 -0.43 -3.81 1.40
C ALA A 96 -0.91 -3.48 -0.01
N GLN A 97 -2.08 -2.84 -0.12
CA GLN A 97 -2.74 -2.46 -1.36
C GLN A 97 -3.17 -3.69 -2.20
N GLY A 98 -2.69 -3.82 -3.43
CA GLY A 98 -3.01 -4.94 -4.31
C GLY A 98 -2.17 -4.90 -5.58
N SER A 99 -2.08 -6.03 -6.28
CA SER A 99 -1.17 -6.23 -7.42
C SER A 99 -1.34 -5.20 -8.53
N LEU A 100 -2.59 -4.82 -8.86
CA LEU A 100 -2.85 -3.81 -9.90
C LEU A 100 -2.55 -2.36 -9.46
N LEU A 101 -2.15 -2.16 -8.21
CA LEU A 101 -1.66 -0.87 -7.69
C LEU A 101 -0.14 -0.82 -7.60
N ASP A 102 0.58 -1.87 -7.99
CA ASP A 102 2.05 -1.89 -8.02
C ASP A 102 2.59 -0.80 -8.93
N ILE A 103 3.67 -0.12 -8.49
CA ILE A 103 4.26 1.00 -9.23
C ILE A 103 4.76 0.60 -10.61
N ASP A 104 5.28 -0.62 -10.76
CA ASP A 104 5.87 -1.11 -12.00
C ASP A 104 4.90 -1.98 -12.81
N PHE A 105 4.14 -2.86 -12.15
CA PHE A 105 3.30 -3.87 -12.79
C PHE A 105 1.80 -3.60 -12.69
N GLY A 106 1.41 -2.50 -12.05
CA GLY A 106 0.02 -2.09 -11.92
C GLY A 106 -0.52 -1.30 -13.12
N THR A 107 -1.71 -0.75 -12.94
CA THR A 107 -2.41 0.06 -13.97
C THR A 107 -1.90 1.51 -13.99
N TYR A 108 -0.63 1.72 -14.29
CA TYR A 108 -0.01 3.03 -14.35
C TYR A 108 -0.80 4.01 -15.25
N PRO A 109 -1.02 5.27 -14.86
CA PRO A 109 -0.52 5.97 -13.68
C PRO A 109 -1.41 5.82 -12.41
N PHE A 110 -2.42 4.97 -12.44
CA PHE A 110 -3.38 4.78 -11.34
C PHE A 110 -2.87 3.71 -10.35
N VAL A 111 -1.70 3.95 -9.80
CA VAL A 111 -0.95 3.04 -8.92
C VAL A 111 -0.55 3.72 -7.62
N THR A 112 -0.04 2.96 -6.65
CA THR A 112 0.67 3.51 -5.49
C THR A 112 2.13 3.72 -5.80
N SER A 113 2.87 4.36 -4.91
CA SER A 113 4.30 4.65 -5.10
C SER A 113 5.22 3.50 -4.66
N SER A 114 4.66 2.35 -4.29
CA SER A 114 5.42 1.20 -3.78
C SER A 114 5.21 -0.04 -4.63
N ASN A 115 6.13 -1.01 -4.50
CA ASN A 115 5.94 -2.35 -5.02
C ASN A 115 4.99 -3.12 -4.09
N THR A 116 3.85 -3.54 -4.64
CA THR A 116 2.79 -4.26 -3.92
C THR A 116 2.73 -5.74 -4.27
N THR A 117 3.55 -6.17 -5.23
CA THR A 117 3.73 -7.59 -5.57
C THR A 117 4.55 -8.32 -4.51
N ALA A 118 4.54 -9.65 -4.53
CA ALA A 118 5.31 -10.48 -3.60
C ALA A 118 6.82 -10.17 -3.63
N ALA A 119 7.35 -9.71 -4.77
CA ALA A 119 8.73 -9.24 -4.88
C ALA A 119 9.04 -8.06 -3.96
N GLY A 120 8.04 -7.25 -3.62
CA GLY A 120 8.15 -6.16 -2.66
C GLY A 120 8.56 -6.62 -1.25
N ALA A 121 8.27 -7.87 -0.88
CA ALA A 121 8.75 -8.44 0.38
C ALA A 121 10.28 -8.58 0.38
N CYS A 122 10.88 -8.97 -0.74
CA CYS A 122 12.34 -9.10 -0.84
C CYS A 122 13.04 -7.76 -0.62
N THR A 123 12.60 -6.72 -1.33
CA THR A 123 13.22 -5.39 -1.25
C THR A 123 12.87 -4.64 0.03
N GLY A 124 11.66 -4.88 0.58
CA GLY A 124 11.20 -4.23 1.81
C GLY A 124 11.80 -4.81 3.08
N LEU A 125 12.10 -6.11 3.08
CA LEU A 125 12.60 -6.83 4.25
C LEU A 125 14.09 -7.18 4.17
N GLY A 126 14.73 -7.01 3.01
CA GLY A 126 16.13 -7.40 2.81
C GLY A 126 16.32 -8.92 2.78
N VAL A 127 15.35 -9.65 2.21
CA VAL A 127 15.37 -11.11 2.13
C VAL A 127 15.58 -11.54 0.68
N ALA A 128 16.44 -12.56 0.48
CA ALA A 128 16.72 -13.06 -0.87
C ALA A 128 15.47 -13.73 -1.50
N PRO A 129 15.26 -13.58 -2.83
CA PRO A 129 14.06 -14.12 -3.50
C PRO A 129 13.85 -15.62 -3.30
N ASN A 130 14.93 -16.41 -3.25
CA ASN A 130 14.86 -17.85 -3.03
C ASN A 130 14.53 -18.26 -1.58
N ARG A 131 14.26 -17.29 -0.72
CA ARG A 131 13.75 -17.51 0.66
C ARG A 131 12.25 -17.27 0.78
N ILE A 132 11.63 -16.77 -0.27
CA ILE A 132 10.18 -16.69 -0.35
C ILE A 132 9.66 -18.11 -0.62
N GLY A 133 8.84 -18.61 0.28
CA GLY A 133 8.19 -19.91 0.17
C GLY A 133 6.81 -19.78 -0.46
N GLU A 134 5.76 -20.13 0.30
CA GLU A 134 4.39 -20.04 -0.15
C GLU A 134 3.94 -18.59 -0.32
N VAL A 135 3.24 -18.32 -1.40
CA VAL A 135 2.64 -17.01 -1.68
C VAL A 135 1.12 -17.13 -1.69
N PHE A 136 0.47 -16.56 -0.67
CA PHE A 136 -0.97 -16.56 -0.53
C PHE A 136 -1.58 -15.36 -1.26
N GLY A 137 -2.33 -15.62 -2.32
CA GLY A 137 -3.10 -14.62 -3.05
C GLY A 137 -4.48 -14.46 -2.42
N ILE A 138 -4.71 -13.34 -1.73
CA ILE A 138 -6.03 -13.04 -1.17
C ILE A 138 -6.83 -12.23 -2.19
N PHE A 139 -8.01 -12.71 -2.57
CA PHE A 139 -8.90 -12.03 -3.49
C PHE A 139 -10.35 -12.11 -3.01
N LYS A 140 -11.19 -11.21 -3.49
CA LYS A 140 -12.64 -11.26 -3.22
C LYS A 140 -13.36 -12.01 -4.33
N ALA A 141 -14.50 -12.56 -4.00
CA ALA A 141 -15.40 -13.20 -4.97
C ALA A 141 -15.94 -12.22 -6.04
N TYR A 142 -15.69 -10.94 -5.88
CA TYR A 142 -16.00 -9.84 -6.81
C TYR A 142 -14.85 -8.83 -6.80
N THR A 143 -14.78 -7.97 -7.81
CA THR A 143 -13.68 -6.99 -7.92
C THR A 143 -14.07 -5.67 -7.27
N THR A 144 -13.12 -5.04 -6.58
CA THR A 144 -13.29 -3.69 -6.05
C THR A 144 -12.11 -2.78 -6.38
N ARG A 145 -12.38 -1.49 -6.57
CA ARG A 145 -11.34 -0.50 -6.81
C ARG A 145 -11.62 0.81 -6.07
N VAL A 146 -10.59 1.43 -5.51
CA VAL A 146 -10.65 2.78 -4.95
C VAL A 146 -10.02 3.77 -5.92
N GLY A 147 -10.70 4.88 -6.19
CA GLY A 147 -10.18 5.93 -7.05
C GLY A 147 -10.31 5.65 -8.54
N SER A 148 -9.58 6.43 -9.33
CA SER A 148 -9.62 6.37 -10.80
C SER A 148 -8.85 5.17 -11.35
N GLY A 149 -8.96 4.96 -12.64
CA GLY A 149 -8.26 3.91 -13.39
C GLY A 149 -9.21 2.88 -13.99
N PRO A 150 -8.70 1.98 -14.82
CA PRO A 150 -9.49 0.99 -15.55
C PRO A 150 -10.17 0.02 -14.58
N PHE A 151 -11.40 -0.34 -14.90
CA PHE A 151 -12.18 -1.33 -14.18
C PHE A 151 -13.20 -1.95 -15.15
N PRO A 152 -12.77 -2.92 -15.98
CA PRO A 152 -13.60 -3.47 -17.07
C PRO A 152 -14.93 -4.09 -16.63
N THR A 153 -14.96 -4.68 -15.43
CA THR A 153 -16.14 -5.34 -14.89
C THR A 153 -16.96 -4.48 -13.93
N GLU A 154 -16.70 -3.17 -13.88
CA GLU A 154 -17.41 -2.23 -13.01
C GLU A 154 -18.91 -2.22 -13.28
N LEU A 155 -19.70 -2.13 -12.22
CA LEU A 155 -21.15 -2.09 -12.26
C LEU A 155 -21.64 -0.73 -11.77
N PHE A 156 -22.59 -0.17 -12.52
CA PHE A 156 -23.25 1.10 -12.22
C PHE A 156 -24.74 0.93 -11.94
N ASP A 157 -25.18 -0.33 -11.78
CA ASP A 157 -26.54 -0.76 -11.55
C ASP A 157 -26.79 -1.14 -10.08
N GLU A 158 -27.95 -1.75 -9.85
CA GLU A 158 -28.38 -2.19 -8.52
C GLU A 158 -27.52 -3.33 -7.96
N ASP A 159 -26.95 -4.16 -8.84
CA ASP A 159 -26.02 -5.22 -8.45
C ASP A 159 -24.75 -4.61 -7.82
N GLY A 160 -24.17 -3.63 -8.46
CA GLY A 160 -23.00 -2.92 -7.96
C GLY A 160 -23.27 -2.20 -6.63
N ALA A 161 -24.42 -1.54 -6.51
CA ALA A 161 -24.84 -0.90 -5.28
C ALA A 161 -25.06 -1.89 -4.12
N THR A 162 -25.61 -3.06 -4.42
CA THR A 162 -25.83 -4.15 -3.46
C THR A 162 -24.48 -4.71 -2.98
N MET A 163 -23.55 -5.00 -3.89
CA MET A 163 -22.19 -5.44 -3.52
C MET A 163 -21.50 -4.45 -2.58
N ALA A 164 -21.57 -3.16 -2.91
CA ALA A 164 -20.97 -2.10 -2.10
C ALA A 164 -21.57 -2.03 -0.69
N LYS A 165 -22.90 -2.11 -0.60
CA LYS A 165 -23.65 -2.01 0.66
C LYS A 165 -23.42 -3.24 1.54
N VAL A 166 -23.68 -4.43 1.02
CA VAL A 166 -23.56 -5.71 1.77
C VAL A 166 -22.10 -6.00 2.10
N GLY A 167 -21.20 -5.70 1.16
CA GLY A 167 -19.77 -5.87 1.34
C GLY A 167 -19.12 -4.83 2.24
N HIS A 168 -19.81 -3.77 2.66
CA HIS A 168 -19.24 -2.62 3.41
C HIS A 168 -18.00 -2.07 2.70
N GLU A 169 -18.12 -1.79 1.39
CA GLU A 169 -16.99 -1.44 0.54
C GLU A 169 -16.58 0.02 0.68
N PHE A 170 -15.88 0.30 1.77
CA PHE A 170 -15.26 1.60 2.07
C PHE A 170 -13.79 1.39 2.42
N GLY A 171 -12.97 2.39 2.12
CA GLY A 171 -11.56 2.40 2.51
C GLY A 171 -11.42 2.50 4.03
N ALA A 172 -10.75 1.54 4.65
CA ALA A 172 -10.61 1.48 6.11
C ALA A 172 -9.98 2.76 6.70
N THR A 173 -9.00 3.34 6.02
CA THR A 173 -8.28 4.53 6.50
C THR A 173 -8.91 5.84 6.04
N THR A 174 -9.50 5.87 4.85
CA THR A 174 -9.96 7.10 4.20
C THR A 174 -11.47 7.25 4.16
N GLY A 175 -12.23 6.18 4.49
CA GLY A 175 -13.69 6.14 4.36
C GLY A 175 -14.20 6.27 2.91
N ARG A 176 -13.32 6.31 1.91
CA ARG A 176 -13.72 6.49 0.51
C ARG A 176 -14.49 5.27 0.00
N PRO A 177 -15.61 5.49 -0.72
CA PRO A 177 -16.34 4.38 -1.31
C PRO A 177 -15.49 3.66 -2.35
N ARG A 178 -15.63 2.35 -2.40
CA ARG A 178 -15.01 1.50 -3.42
C ARG A 178 -16.00 1.29 -4.56
N ARG A 179 -15.51 1.36 -5.77
CA ARG A 179 -16.19 0.92 -6.98
C ARG A 179 -16.27 -0.61 -6.94
N CYS A 180 -17.40 -1.18 -7.33
CA CYS A 180 -17.63 -2.63 -7.29
C CYS A 180 -17.98 -3.16 -8.66
N GLY A 181 -17.65 -4.41 -8.92
CA GLY A 181 -17.94 -5.08 -10.17
C GLY A 181 -17.74 -6.58 -10.09
N TRP A 182 -18.16 -7.29 -11.12
CA TRP A 182 -18.00 -8.74 -11.19
C TRP A 182 -16.52 -9.15 -11.14
N LEU A 183 -16.28 -10.40 -10.77
CA LEU A 183 -14.92 -10.94 -10.71
C LEU A 183 -14.24 -10.87 -12.08
N ASP A 184 -13.09 -10.24 -12.14
CA ASP A 184 -12.24 -10.16 -13.32
C ASP A 184 -11.18 -11.27 -13.25
N LEU A 185 -11.42 -12.37 -13.97
CA LEU A 185 -10.49 -13.50 -14.00
C LEU A 185 -9.22 -13.19 -14.80
N VAL A 186 -9.29 -12.31 -15.79
CA VAL A 186 -8.10 -11.89 -16.55
C VAL A 186 -7.13 -11.15 -15.62
N ALA A 187 -7.66 -10.20 -14.86
CA ALA A 187 -6.87 -9.48 -13.86
C ALA A 187 -6.38 -10.39 -12.73
N LEU A 188 -7.22 -11.34 -12.27
CA LEU A 188 -6.81 -12.29 -11.24
C LEU A 188 -5.69 -13.21 -11.73
N LYS A 189 -5.79 -13.74 -12.95
CA LYS A 189 -4.74 -14.58 -13.55
C LYS A 189 -3.43 -13.80 -13.68
N TYR A 190 -3.49 -12.58 -14.19
CA TYR A 190 -2.32 -11.70 -14.23
C TYR A 190 -1.69 -11.51 -12.85
N ALA A 191 -2.51 -11.25 -11.82
CA ALA A 191 -2.01 -11.10 -10.46
C ALA A 191 -1.37 -12.39 -9.92
N VAL A 192 -1.93 -13.56 -10.23
CA VAL A 192 -1.34 -14.87 -9.88
C VAL A 192 0.03 -15.03 -10.51
N ASP A 193 0.15 -14.75 -11.82
CA ASP A 193 1.39 -14.92 -12.56
C ASP A 193 2.50 -13.97 -12.06
N VAL A 194 2.18 -12.68 -11.89
CA VAL A 194 3.16 -11.67 -11.45
C VAL A 194 3.67 -11.89 -10.02
N ASN A 195 2.82 -12.45 -9.16
CA ASN A 195 3.19 -12.71 -7.76
C ASN A 195 3.74 -14.12 -7.52
N GLY A 196 3.61 -15.03 -8.48
CA GLY A 196 3.93 -16.43 -8.27
C GLY A 196 3.06 -17.07 -7.18
N VAL A 197 1.75 -16.76 -7.19
CA VAL A 197 0.80 -17.25 -6.17
C VAL A 197 0.74 -18.76 -6.18
N THR A 198 0.95 -19.37 -5.02
CA THR A 198 0.89 -20.82 -4.84
C THR A 198 -0.46 -21.28 -4.30
N GLN A 199 -1.15 -20.41 -3.56
CA GLN A 199 -2.47 -20.70 -2.99
C GLN A 199 -3.37 -19.47 -3.08
N LEU A 200 -4.63 -19.68 -3.48
CA LEU A 200 -5.64 -18.63 -3.55
C LEU A 200 -6.62 -18.73 -2.40
N MET A 201 -6.90 -17.62 -1.75
CA MET A 201 -7.89 -17.50 -0.69
C MET A 201 -9.00 -16.54 -1.13
N MET A 202 -10.17 -17.11 -1.42
CA MET A 202 -11.34 -16.32 -1.79
C MET A 202 -12.04 -15.78 -0.54
N MET A 203 -12.21 -14.47 -0.51
CA MET A 203 -12.91 -13.75 0.55
C MET A 203 -14.27 -13.24 0.08
N LYS A 204 -15.15 -12.95 1.01
CA LYS A 204 -16.45 -12.28 0.77
C LYS A 204 -17.38 -12.97 -0.24
N GLY A 205 -17.33 -14.30 -0.33
CA GLY A 205 -18.30 -15.06 -1.11
C GLY A 205 -19.73 -14.91 -0.60
N ASP A 206 -19.88 -14.68 0.69
CA ASP A 206 -21.16 -14.42 1.38
C ASP A 206 -21.88 -13.16 0.84
N VAL A 207 -21.15 -12.16 0.38
CA VAL A 207 -21.72 -10.94 -0.21
C VAL A 207 -22.53 -11.22 -1.47
N LEU A 208 -22.18 -12.27 -2.20
CA LEU A 208 -22.84 -12.68 -3.42
C LEU A 208 -24.06 -13.58 -3.17
N SER A 209 -24.35 -13.93 -1.92
CA SER A 209 -25.55 -14.67 -1.56
C SER A 209 -26.80 -13.83 -1.85
N GLY A 210 -27.72 -14.39 -2.62
CA GLY A 210 -28.96 -13.72 -3.03
C GLY A 210 -28.92 -13.07 -4.41
N PHE A 211 -27.81 -13.17 -5.14
CA PHE A 211 -27.77 -12.86 -6.57
C PHE A 211 -28.26 -14.07 -7.38
N ASP A 212 -29.20 -13.85 -8.27
CA ASP A 212 -29.75 -14.91 -9.14
C ASP A 212 -28.73 -15.40 -10.18
N THR A 213 -27.83 -14.52 -10.59
CA THR A 213 -26.80 -14.82 -11.60
C THR A 213 -25.48 -14.18 -11.19
N LEU A 214 -24.41 -14.95 -11.23
CA LEU A 214 -23.04 -14.46 -11.06
C LEU A 214 -22.36 -14.39 -12.42
N LYS A 215 -21.72 -13.25 -12.69
CA LYS A 215 -20.96 -13.02 -13.93
C LYS A 215 -19.47 -12.93 -13.62
N ILE A 216 -18.66 -13.41 -14.54
CA ILE A 216 -17.20 -13.32 -14.48
C ILE A 216 -16.69 -12.90 -15.85
N SER A 217 -15.61 -12.11 -15.88
CA SER A 217 -14.91 -11.86 -17.14
C SER A 217 -13.89 -12.96 -17.41
N THR A 218 -13.72 -13.33 -18.67
CA THR A 218 -12.78 -14.35 -19.13
C THR A 218 -11.95 -13.81 -20.27
#